data_9184482a0d1c16d976a8c759a188bc51
#
_entry.id   9184482a0d1c16d976a8c759a188bc51
#
_cell.length_a   1.000
_cell.length_b   1.000
_cell.length_c   1.000
_cell.angle_alpha   90.00
_cell.angle_beta   90.00
_cell.angle_gamma   90.00
#
_symmetry.space_group_name_H-M   'P 1'
#
loop_
_entity.id
_entity.type
_entity.pdbx_description
1 polymer ?
#
loop_
_entity_poly.entity_id
_entity_poly.type
_entity_poly.pdbx_seq_one_letter_code
_entity_poly.pdbx_strand_id
1 'polypeptide(L)'
;VVTLTPDAKQPLELKATEIAVEGISTPDYPLQKKRHSVEFLRTIQHLRPRTNLFSATFRVRSAAAYAIHKFFQDRGFVYAQTPIITASDCEGAGEMFQVTTLDLNNVPKTEDGQVDYSQDFFGKKTSLTVSGQLNAENFAMAFGNVYTFGPTFRAENSNTCLLYTSPSPRDRTR
;
A
#
# COMPACT_ATOMS: atom_id res chain seq x y z
N VAL A 1 -33.24 -21.80 8.47
CA VAL A 1 -34.47 -20.99 8.33
C VAL A 1 -34.15 -19.57 8.73
N VAL A 2 -34.62 -18.59 7.95
CA VAL A 2 -34.46 -17.16 8.25
C VAL A 2 -35.70 -16.71 9.04
N THR A 3 -35.48 -16.05 10.17
CA THR A 3 -36.58 -15.51 11.00
C THR A 3 -36.38 -14.00 11.12
N LEU A 4 -37.48 -13.24 10.96
CA LEU A 4 -37.47 -11.80 11.18
C LEU A 4 -37.52 -11.51 12.68
N THR A 5 -36.68 -10.61 13.15
CA THR A 5 -36.57 -10.17 14.54
C THR A 5 -36.58 -8.65 14.62
N PRO A 6 -37.73 -8.00 14.28
CA PRO A 6 -37.78 -6.54 14.10
C PRO A 6 -37.44 -5.75 15.38
N ASP A 7 -37.73 -6.32 16.54
CA ASP A 7 -37.50 -5.70 17.86
C ASP A 7 -36.12 -6.02 18.46
N ALA A 8 -35.29 -6.85 17.76
CA ALA A 8 -33.97 -7.21 18.22
C ALA A 8 -32.92 -6.28 17.62
N LYS A 9 -31.71 -6.26 18.22
CA LYS A 9 -30.55 -5.49 17.73
C LYS A 9 -30.16 -5.83 16.29
N GLN A 10 -30.48 -7.06 15.84
CA GLN A 10 -30.32 -7.50 14.45
C GLN A 10 -31.73 -7.83 13.89
N PRO A 11 -32.08 -7.34 12.70
CA PRO A 11 -33.40 -7.52 12.13
C PRO A 11 -33.71 -8.94 11.65
N LEU A 12 -32.66 -9.78 11.54
CA LEU A 12 -32.73 -11.15 11.02
C LEU A 12 -31.96 -12.10 11.93
N GLU A 13 -32.51 -13.29 12.12
CA GLU A 13 -31.89 -14.43 12.80
C GLU A 13 -31.88 -15.65 11.90
N LEU A 14 -30.76 -16.36 11.84
CA LEU A 14 -30.62 -17.65 11.15
C LEU A 14 -30.79 -18.77 12.17
N LYS A 15 -31.85 -19.52 12.11
CA LYS A 15 -32.05 -20.74 12.90
C LYS A 15 -31.53 -21.94 12.13
N ALA A 16 -30.38 -22.49 12.59
CA ALA A 16 -29.81 -23.70 12.02
C ALA A 16 -30.72 -24.90 12.32
N THR A 17 -31.01 -25.69 11.30
CA THR A 17 -31.70 -26.99 11.42
C THR A 17 -30.71 -28.15 11.42
N GLU A 18 -29.56 -27.93 10.78
CA GLU A 18 -28.46 -28.88 10.71
C GLU A 18 -27.15 -28.13 10.69
N ILE A 19 -26.14 -28.67 11.34
CA ILE A 19 -24.76 -28.11 11.35
C ILE A 19 -23.79 -29.26 11.09
N ALA A 20 -23.05 -29.17 10.00
CA ALA A 20 -21.92 -30.05 9.71
C ALA A 20 -20.61 -29.31 9.98
N VAL A 21 -19.75 -29.87 10.81
CA VAL A 21 -18.42 -29.31 11.09
C VAL A 21 -17.43 -29.95 10.15
N GLU A 22 -16.96 -29.22 9.15
CA GLU A 22 -15.98 -29.69 8.18
C GLU A 22 -14.52 -29.57 8.68
N GLY A 23 -14.27 -28.66 9.62
CA GLY A 23 -12.97 -28.45 10.23
C GLY A 23 -13.08 -27.76 11.58
N ILE A 24 -12.14 -28.05 12.46
CA ILE A 24 -12.07 -27.45 13.80
C ILE A 24 -10.97 -26.41 13.86
N SER A 25 -11.21 -25.34 14.63
CA SER A 25 -10.19 -24.37 14.99
C SER A 25 -9.58 -24.73 16.33
N THR A 26 -8.25 -24.64 16.42
CA THR A 26 -7.53 -24.89 17.67
C THR A 26 -7.68 -23.74 18.67
N PRO A 27 -7.58 -24.00 19.99
CA PRO A 27 -7.72 -22.96 21.02
C PRO A 27 -6.67 -21.85 20.96
N ASP A 28 -5.54 -22.10 20.31
CA ASP A 28 -4.43 -21.15 20.12
C ASP A 28 -4.63 -20.22 18.93
N TYR A 29 -5.75 -20.34 18.18
CA TYR A 29 -6.05 -19.42 17.09
C TYR A 29 -6.03 -17.96 17.58
N PRO A 30 -5.22 -17.07 16.96
CA PRO A 30 -4.95 -15.73 17.53
C PRO A 30 -6.17 -14.82 17.68
N LEU A 31 -7.15 -14.94 16.77
CA LEU A 31 -8.39 -14.16 16.86
C LEU A 31 -9.42 -14.86 17.74
N GLN A 32 -9.39 -14.52 19.01
CA GLN A 32 -10.36 -14.99 19.99
C GLN A 32 -11.64 -14.14 19.98
N LYS A 33 -12.73 -14.66 20.55
CA LYS A 33 -14.04 -13.96 20.70
C LYS A 33 -13.98 -12.87 21.79
N LYS A 34 -13.04 -11.93 21.61
CA LYS A 34 -12.83 -10.76 22.49
C LYS A 34 -12.37 -9.57 21.68
N ARG A 35 -12.38 -8.38 22.27
CA ARG A 35 -11.80 -7.19 21.65
C ARG A 35 -10.29 -7.31 21.64
N HIS A 36 -9.68 -7.07 20.47
CA HIS A 36 -8.22 -7.01 20.26
C HIS A 36 -7.78 -5.56 20.08
N SER A 37 -6.60 -5.21 20.58
CA SER A 37 -6.01 -3.90 20.32
C SER A 37 -5.48 -3.77 18.88
N VAL A 38 -5.37 -2.54 18.39
CA VAL A 38 -4.83 -2.27 17.05
C VAL A 38 -3.37 -2.73 16.95
N GLU A 39 -2.59 -2.54 18.01
CA GLU A 39 -1.19 -2.94 18.11
C GLU A 39 -1.05 -4.46 17.94
N PHE A 40 -1.84 -5.23 18.69
CA PHE A 40 -1.87 -6.69 18.55
C PHE A 40 -2.28 -7.10 17.12
N LEU A 41 -3.31 -6.48 16.54
CA LEU A 41 -3.77 -6.81 15.20
C LEU A 41 -2.73 -6.48 14.11
N ARG A 42 -1.81 -5.56 14.37
CA ARG A 42 -0.67 -5.29 13.48
C ARG A 42 0.38 -6.42 13.49
N THR A 43 0.49 -7.18 14.56
CA THR A 43 1.40 -8.34 14.62
C THR A 43 0.87 -9.57 13.86
N ILE A 44 -0.44 -9.63 13.61
CA ILE A 44 -1.12 -10.71 12.88
C ILE A 44 -1.79 -10.17 11.60
N GLN A 45 -1.00 -9.54 10.74
CA GLN A 45 -1.49 -8.81 9.55
C GLN A 45 -2.36 -9.65 8.62
N HIS A 46 -2.04 -10.94 8.46
CA HIS A 46 -2.77 -11.91 7.63
C HIS A 46 -4.18 -12.25 8.18
N LEU A 47 -4.43 -12.04 9.47
CA LEU A 47 -5.72 -12.32 10.11
C LEU A 47 -6.55 -11.06 10.39
N ARG A 48 -5.89 -9.89 10.55
CA ARG A 48 -6.60 -8.65 10.93
C ARG A 48 -7.79 -8.25 10.04
N PRO A 49 -7.82 -8.55 8.70
CA PRO A 49 -8.98 -8.24 7.88
C PRO A 49 -10.28 -8.94 8.32
N ARG A 50 -10.18 -10.03 9.08
CA ARG A 50 -11.32 -10.76 9.63
C ARG A 50 -12.00 -10.05 10.81
N THR A 51 -11.36 -9.04 11.38
CA THR A 51 -11.95 -8.23 12.46
C THR A 51 -12.88 -7.17 11.90
N ASN A 52 -13.93 -6.80 12.66
CA ASN A 52 -14.88 -5.77 12.23
C ASN A 52 -14.19 -4.44 11.93
N LEU A 53 -13.22 -4.03 12.77
CA LEU A 53 -12.48 -2.80 12.59
C LEU A 53 -11.71 -2.77 11.26
N PHE A 54 -10.88 -3.77 11.00
CA PHE A 54 -10.08 -3.77 9.77
C PHE A 54 -10.89 -4.13 8.53
N SER A 55 -11.94 -4.94 8.66
CA SER A 55 -12.90 -5.15 7.57
C SER A 55 -13.54 -3.82 7.15
N ALA A 56 -14.03 -3.02 8.09
CA ALA A 56 -14.57 -1.69 7.80
C ALA A 56 -13.51 -0.75 7.20
N THR A 57 -12.32 -0.71 7.81
CA THR A 57 -11.19 0.13 7.33
C THR A 57 -10.82 -0.19 5.89
N PHE A 58 -10.67 -1.46 5.54
CA PHE A 58 -10.30 -1.84 4.18
C PHE A 58 -11.42 -1.60 3.16
N ARG A 59 -12.69 -1.72 3.57
CA ARG A 59 -13.83 -1.36 2.71
C ARG A 59 -13.85 0.15 2.42
N VAL A 60 -13.66 0.99 3.45
CA VAL A 60 -13.55 2.44 3.29
C VAL A 60 -12.37 2.80 2.40
N ARG A 61 -11.19 2.19 2.62
CA ARG A 61 -10.01 2.40 1.79
C ARG A 61 -10.26 2.05 0.32
N SER A 62 -10.93 0.93 0.06
CA SER A 62 -11.31 0.52 -1.31
C SER A 62 -12.24 1.53 -1.97
N ALA A 63 -13.28 1.96 -1.25
CA ALA A 63 -14.22 2.95 -1.77
C ALA A 63 -13.55 4.31 -2.03
N ALA A 64 -12.65 4.75 -1.13
CA ALA A 64 -11.90 5.98 -1.28
C ALA A 64 -10.97 5.96 -2.50
N ALA A 65 -10.25 4.84 -2.72
CA ALA A 65 -9.40 4.68 -3.90
C ALA A 65 -10.22 4.79 -5.21
N TYR A 66 -11.35 4.10 -5.26
CA TYR A 66 -12.26 4.20 -6.41
C TYR A 66 -12.80 5.62 -6.61
N ALA A 67 -13.19 6.29 -5.53
CA ALA A 67 -13.70 7.65 -5.59
C ALA A 67 -12.66 8.65 -6.13
N ILE A 68 -11.38 8.48 -5.77
CA ILE A 68 -10.28 9.30 -6.31
C ILE A 68 -10.14 9.06 -7.81
N HIS A 69 -10.09 7.81 -8.26
CA HIS A 69 -10.02 7.51 -9.69
C HIS A 69 -11.22 8.08 -10.44
N LYS A 70 -12.43 7.86 -9.93
CA LYS A 70 -13.66 8.38 -10.53
C LYS A 70 -13.63 9.91 -10.63
N PHE A 71 -13.20 10.60 -9.57
CA PHE A 71 -13.13 12.07 -9.55
C PHE A 71 -12.27 12.62 -10.68
N PHE A 72 -11.08 12.05 -10.89
CA PHE A 72 -10.17 12.53 -11.93
C PHE A 72 -10.63 12.11 -13.33
N GLN A 73 -11.07 10.88 -13.52
CA GLN A 73 -11.50 10.40 -14.83
C GLN A 73 -12.77 11.10 -15.33
N ASP A 74 -13.74 11.35 -14.46
CA ASP A 74 -14.95 12.12 -14.80
C ASP A 74 -14.63 13.57 -15.26
N ARG A 75 -13.42 14.07 -14.94
CA ARG A 75 -12.91 15.39 -15.33
C ARG A 75 -11.94 15.34 -16.51
N GLY A 76 -11.84 14.20 -17.17
CA GLY A 76 -10.99 14.04 -18.35
C GLY A 76 -9.50 13.90 -18.07
N PHE A 77 -9.12 13.61 -16.83
CA PHE A 77 -7.71 13.30 -16.49
C PHE A 77 -7.35 11.88 -16.90
N VAL A 78 -6.16 11.69 -17.45
CA VAL A 78 -5.59 10.38 -17.77
C VAL A 78 -4.80 9.84 -16.57
N TYR A 79 -5.08 8.62 -16.18
CA TYR A 79 -4.29 7.93 -15.14
C TYR A 79 -2.93 7.51 -15.71
N ALA A 80 -1.87 8.11 -15.22
CA ALA A 80 -0.49 7.75 -15.55
C ALA A 80 0.05 6.76 -14.50
N GLN A 81 0.12 5.49 -14.87
CA GLN A 81 0.76 4.47 -14.03
C GLN A 81 2.26 4.53 -14.23
N THR A 82 2.95 5.13 -13.26
CA THR A 82 4.41 5.29 -13.29
C THR A 82 5.12 4.08 -12.69
N PRO A 83 6.35 3.76 -13.14
CA PRO A 83 7.13 2.65 -12.61
C PRO A 83 7.43 2.79 -11.11
N ILE A 84 7.39 1.67 -10.40
CA ILE A 84 7.75 1.60 -8.96
C ILE A 84 9.25 1.49 -8.78
N ILE A 85 9.95 0.81 -9.70
CA ILE A 85 11.40 0.68 -9.71
C ILE A 85 11.98 1.66 -10.72
N THR A 86 12.98 2.43 -10.30
CA THR A 86 13.61 3.47 -11.12
C THR A 86 15.11 3.52 -10.88
N ALA A 87 15.86 3.95 -11.89
CA ALA A 87 17.28 4.30 -11.75
C ALA A 87 17.49 5.80 -11.52
N SER A 88 16.42 6.61 -11.52
CA SER A 88 16.48 8.06 -11.41
C SER A 88 15.94 8.52 -10.05
N ASP A 89 16.63 9.45 -9.43
CA ASP A 89 16.15 10.21 -8.28
C ASP A 89 15.51 11.51 -8.77
N CYS A 90 14.21 11.66 -8.57
CA CYS A 90 13.48 12.81 -9.10
C CYS A 90 13.47 14.04 -8.19
N GLU A 91 13.81 13.88 -6.92
CA GLU A 91 13.74 14.96 -5.93
C GLU A 91 15.11 15.25 -5.27
N GLY A 92 16.18 14.55 -5.66
CA GLY A 92 17.45 14.61 -4.94
C GLY A 92 17.32 14.12 -3.50
N ALA A 93 16.36 13.22 -3.26
CA ALA A 93 15.93 12.82 -1.92
C ALA A 93 16.96 11.97 -1.16
N GLY A 94 18.10 11.64 -1.77
CA GLY A 94 19.28 11.02 -1.15
C GLY A 94 19.06 9.62 -0.54
N GLU A 95 17.91 9.36 0.06
CA GLU A 95 17.62 8.12 0.78
C GLU A 95 16.52 7.32 0.10
N MET A 96 16.92 6.54 -0.90
CA MET A 96 16.04 5.61 -1.61
C MET A 96 16.29 4.18 -1.15
N PHE A 97 15.21 3.40 -1.02
CA PHE A 97 15.35 1.95 -0.85
C PHE A 97 15.91 1.32 -2.11
N GLN A 98 17.10 0.73 -2.02
CA GLN A 98 17.72 0.05 -3.15
C GLN A 98 17.00 -1.25 -3.49
N VAL A 99 16.85 -1.51 -4.79
CA VAL A 99 16.34 -2.78 -5.34
C VAL A 99 17.49 -3.47 -6.05
N THR A 100 17.83 -4.69 -5.62
CA THR A 100 18.92 -5.47 -6.19
C THR A 100 18.64 -6.96 -6.10
N THR A 101 19.15 -7.73 -7.04
CA THR A 101 19.15 -9.20 -7.04
C THR A 101 20.54 -9.75 -6.71
N LEU A 102 21.53 -8.88 -6.48
CA LEU A 102 22.87 -9.30 -6.09
C LEU A 102 22.87 -9.96 -4.70
N ASP A 103 23.70 -10.99 -4.54
CA ASP A 103 23.93 -11.60 -3.23
C ASP A 103 24.69 -10.61 -2.33
N LEU A 104 24.03 -10.12 -1.28
CA LEU A 104 24.63 -9.17 -0.33
C LEU A 104 25.79 -9.75 0.47
N ASN A 105 25.92 -11.10 0.56
CA ASN A 105 27.07 -11.75 1.21
C ASN A 105 28.28 -11.84 0.29
N ASN A 106 28.06 -11.76 -1.03
CA ASN A 106 29.13 -11.88 -2.03
C ASN A 106 28.87 -10.89 -3.19
N VAL A 107 28.94 -9.60 -2.88
CA VAL A 107 28.65 -8.54 -3.85
C VAL A 107 29.78 -8.46 -4.86
N PRO A 108 29.52 -8.58 -6.19
CA PRO A 108 30.53 -8.38 -7.23
C PRO A 108 31.04 -6.93 -7.21
N LYS A 109 32.34 -6.77 -7.45
CA LYS A 109 33.02 -5.48 -7.43
C LYS A 109 33.76 -5.22 -8.74
N THR A 110 33.76 -3.95 -9.12
CA THR A 110 34.65 -3.43 -10.20
C THR A 110 36.11 -3.38 -9.75
N GLU A 111 37.02 -3.11 -10.68
CA GLU A 111 38.46 -2.91 -10.39
C GLU A 111 38.69 -1.81 -9.35
N ASP A 112 37.86 -0.77 -9.33
CA ASP A 112 37.91 0.33 -8.37
C ASP A 112 37.30 0.01 -7.01
N GLY A 113 36.85 -1.25 -6.78
CA GLY A 113 36.24 -1.71 -5.53
C GLY A 113 34.81 -1.28 -5.30
N GLN A 114 34.16 -0.64 -6.27
CA GLN A 114 32.74 -0.31 -6.22
C GLN A 114 31.88 -1.52 -6.54
N VAL A 115 30.58 -1.45 -6.21
CA VAL A 115 29.63 -2.50 -6.57
C VAL A 115 29.47 -2.55 -8.09
N ASP A 116 29.65 -3.73 -8.67
CA ASP A 116 29.45 -3.97 -10.09
C ASP A 116 27.96 -4.25 -10.40
N TYR A 117 27.20 -3.20 -10.61
CA TYR A 117 25.79 -3.29 -10.96
C TYR A 117 25.52 -3.82 -12.38
N SER A 118 26.55 -3.99 -13.23
CA SER A 118 26.36 -4.61 -14.55
C SER A 118 25.89 -6.06 -14.44
N GLN A 119 26.18 -6.70 -13.31
CA GLN A 119 25.75 -8.07 -12.98
C GLN A 119 24.39 -8.13 -12.27
N ASP A 120 23.77 -6.98 -11.96
CA ASP A 120 22.43 -6.92 -11.39
C ASP A 120 21.36 -7.06 -12.48
N PHE A 121 20.13 -7.39 -12.08
CA PHE A 121 19.01 -7.65 -12.98
C PHE A 121 18.79 -6.54 -14.03
N PHE A 122 18.88 -5.28 -13.62
CA PHE A 122 18.68 -4.13 -14.51
C PHE A 122 19.99 -3.60 -15.15
N GLY A 123 21.14 -4.23 -14.88
CA GLY A 123 22.46 -3.79 -15.35
C GLY A 123 22.90 -2.43 -14.83
N LYS A 124 22.24 -1.89 -13.82
CA LYS A 124 22.50 -0.60 -13.17
C LYS A 124 21.87 -0.53 -11.79
N LYS A 125 22.36 0.40 -10.96
CA LYS A 125 21.74 0.67 -9.66
C LYS A 125 20.29 1.12 -9.83
N THR A 126 19.37 0.43 -9.15
CA THR A 126 17.92 0.75 -9.13
C THR A 126 17.42 0.88 -7.71
N SER A 127 16.32 1.60 -7.57
CA SER A 127 15.70 1.89 -6.27
C SER A 127 14.17 1.91 -6.40
N LEU A 128 13.48 1.82 -5.27
CA LEU A 128 12.05 2.12 -5.22
C LEU A 128 11.84 3.62 -5.42
N THR A 129 10.86 3.98 -6.22
CA THR A 129 10.58 5.39 -6.56
C THR A 129 10.11 6.18 -5.34
N VAL A 130 10.61 7.39 -5.21
CA VAL A 130 10.12 8.38 -4.22
C VAL A 130 8.95 9.19 -4.77
N SER A 131 8.79 9.24 -6.10
CA SER A 131 7.72 9.96 -6.79
C SER A 131 7.57 9.45 -8.23
N GLY A 132 6.36 9.51 -8.76
CA GLY A 132 6.10 9.27 -10.17
C GLY A 132 6.33 10.48 -11.07
N GLN A 133 6.85 11.60 -10.55
CA GLN A 133 6.88 12.90 -11.21
C GLN A 133 7.57 12.86 -12.57
N LEU A 134 8.80 12.36 -12.67
CA LEU A 134 9.58 12.37 -13.92
C LEU A 134 8.85 11.66 -15.07
N ASN A 135 8.18 10.55 -14.76
CA ASN A 135 7.37 9.86 -15.77
C ASN A 135 6.07 10.61 -16.04
N ALA A 136 5.41 11.14 -14.99
CA ALA A 136 4.16 11.87 -15.13
C ALA A 136 4.31 13.14 -15.99
N GLU A 137 5.46 13.82 -15.95
CA GLU A 137 5.75 14.96 -16.81
C GLU A 137 5.71 14.58 -18.30
N ASN A 138 6.28 13.42 -18.67
CA ASN A 138 6.19 12.94 -20.06
C ASN A 138 4.75 12.66 -20.49
N PHE A 139 3.94 12.08 -19.61
CA PHE A 139 2.51 11.87 -19.85
C PHE A 139 1.76 13.19 -19.95
N ALA A 140 2.09 14.17 -19.10
CA ALA A 140 1.48 15.50 -19.13
C ALA A 140 1.77 16.24 -20.44
N MET A 141 2.99 16.11 -20.95
CA MET A 141 3.37 16.69 -22.25
C MET A 141 2.58 16.07 -23.41
N ALA A 142 2.16 14.81 -23.32
CA ALA A 142 1.40 14.12 -24.36
C ALA A 142 -0.12 14.31 -24.21
N PHE A 143 -0.66 14.26 -22.98
CA PHE A 143 -2.09 14.19 -22.72
C PHE A 143 -2.66 15.45 -22.02
N GLY A 144 -1.82 16.35 -21.55
CA GLY A 144 -2.23 17.52 -20.78
C GLY A 144 -2.60 17.15 -19.35
N ASN A 145 -3.87 16.90 -19.09
CA ASN A 145 -4.36 16.58 -17.75
C ASN A 145 -4.09 15.12 -17.37
N VAL A 146 -3.19 14.90 -16.42
CA VAL A 146 -2.84 13.57 -15.93
C VAL A 146 -2.86 13.52 -14.41
N TYR A 147 -2.99 12.34 -13.82
CA TYR A 147 -2.81 12.11 -12.41
C TYR A 147 -2.09 10.79 -12.17
N THR A 148 -1.37 10.71 -11.06
CA THR A 148 -0.75 9.49 -10.58
C THR A 148 -1.44 9.04 -9.28
N PHE A 149 -1.61 7.75 -9.12
CA PHE A 149 -2.14 7.14 -7.90
C PHE A 149 -1.42 5.81 -7.69
N GLY A 150 -0.31 5.84 -7.00
CA GLY A 150 0.55 4.68 -6.79
C GLY A 150 1.41 4.81 -5.55
N PRO A 151 2.03 3.72 -5.11
CA PRO A 151 2.91 3.72 -3.96
C PRO A 151 4.19 4.51 -4.26
N THR A 152 4.64 5.28 -3.29
CA THR A 152 5.94 5.94 -3.25
C THR A 152 6.68 5.55 -1.98
N PHE A 153 8.01 5.52 -2.02
CA PHE A 153 8.84 4.98 -0.95
C PHE A 153 9.95 5.96 -0.62
N ARG A 154 10.07 6.32 0.66
CA ARG A 154 11.18 7.14 1.17
C ARG A 154 11.82 6.44 2.33
N ALA A 155 13.15 6.32 2.32
CA ALA A 155 13.94 5.72 3.40
C ALA A 155 14.20 6.72 4.55
N GLU A 156 13.37 7.73 4.69
CA GLU A 156 13.45 8.72 5.74
C GLU A 156 12.87 8.20 7.06
N ASN A 157 13.60 8.35 8.15
CA ASN A 157 13.10 8.08 9.48
C ASN A 157 12.34 9.31 10.01
N SER A 158 11.06 9.41 9.69
CA SER A 158 10.20 10.51 10.13
C SER A 158 9.08 10.00 11.02
N ASN A 159 8.96 10.61 12.20
CA ASN A 159 7.83 10.41 13.13
C ASN A 159 6.70 11.42 12.90
N THR A 160 6.80 12.30 11.91
CA THR A 160 5.81 13.33 11.63
C THR A 160 4.63 12.78 10.84
N CYS A 161 3.41 13.13 11.28
CA CYS A 161 2.21 12.87 10.52
C CYS A 161 2.12 13.85 9.35
N LEU A 162 2.22 13.35 8.12
CA LEU A 162 2.15 14.17 6.90
C LEU A 162 0.88 15.02 6.78
N LEU A 163 -0.23 14.58 7.38
CA LEU A 163 -1.51 15.33 7.37
C LEU A 163 -1.43 16.63 8.17
N TYR A 164 -0.55 16.70 9.18
CA TYR A 164 -0.40 17.91 10.00
C TYR A 164 0.73 18.82 9.53
N THR A 165 1.74 18.27 8.87
CA THR A 165 2.95 19.03 8.47
C THR A 165 2.98 19.41 7.01
N SER A 166 2.23 18.71 6.16
CA SER A 166 2.13 18.98 4.71
C SER A 166 0.70 18.68 4.25
N PRO A 167 -0.26 19.57 4.49
CA PRO A 167 -1.64 19.37 4.05
C PRO A 167 -1.79 19.36 2.51
N SER A 168 -0.77 19.85 1.79
CA SER A 168 -0.71 19.81 0.34
C SER A 168 0.71 19.49 -0.15
N PRO A 169 0.88 18.68 -1.21
CA PRO A 169 2.17 18.47 -1.87
C PRO A 169 2.85 19.77 -2.35
N ARG A 170 2.06 20.83 -2.59
CA ARG A 170 2.54 22.15 -2.99
C ARG A 170 3.19 22.96 -1.86
N ASP A 171 2.90 22.62 -0.60
CA ASP A 171 3.42 23.34 0.57
C ASP A 171 4.84 22.89 0.99
N ARG A 172 5.43 21.93 0.29
CA ARG A 172 6.80 21.44 0.52
C ARG A 172 7.90 22.38 0.04
N THR A 173 7.57 23.40 -0.71
CA THR A 173 8.53 24.36 -1.29
C THR A 173 8.63 25.67 -0.50
N ARG A 174 8.22 25.67 0.78
CA ARG A 174 8.40 26.80 1.68
C ARG A 174 9.17 26.43 2.94
#